data_f97f67299381ab3af3a341e7bfe9ff12
#
_entry.id   f97f67299381ab3af3a341e7bfe9ff12
#
_cell.length_a   1.000
_cell.length_b   1.000
_cell.length_c   1.000
_cell.angle_alpha   90.00
_cell.angle_beta   90.00
_cell.angle_gamma   90.00
#
_symmetry.space_group_name_H-M   'P 1'
#
loop_
_entity.id
_entity.type
_entity.pdbx_description
1 polymer ?
#
loop_
_entity_poly.entity_id
_entity_poly.type
_entity_poly.pdbx_seq_one_letter_code
_entity_poly.pdbx_strand_id
1 'polypeptide(L)'
;MNQSLKPQLNSGKYVFVQLVSISEIDKSEIICFLNEGKTFSVILREEYAKENNLFYEHINAWITLKLNSSLDTIGLTSLFSKALADLKISCNVVAGYKHDHIFVNYDKRELAINTLKNLSFNDDK
;
A
#
# COMPACT_ATOMS: atom_id res chain seq x y z
N MET A 1 23.55 1.73 11.20
CA MET A 1 23.84 0.97 9.97
C MET A 1 22.70 1.14 8.98
N ASN A 2 23.00 1.48 7.71
CA ASN A 2 21.98 1.64 6.70
C ASN A 2 21.48 0.29 6.20
N GLN A 3 20.19 0.18 6.05
CA GLN A 3 19.54 -1.05 5.59
C GLN A 3 18.67 -0.76 4.39
N SER A 4 18.63 -1.72 3.45
CA SER A 4 17.67 -1.68 2.36
C SER A 4 16.24 -1.73 2.91
N LEU A 5 15.32 -1.07 2.25
CA LEU A 5 13.90 -1.15 2.60
C LEU A 5 13.31 -2.52 2.25
N LYS A 6 14.03 -3.32 1.45
CA LYS A 6 13.61 -4.63 0.98
C LYS A 6 12.20 -4.59 0.35
N PRO A 7 12.01 -3.71 -0.66
CA PRO A 7 10.70 -3.60 -1.28
C PRO A 7 10.38 -4.84 -2.12
N GLN A 8 9.12 -5.27 -2.04
CA GLN A 8 8.62 -6.39 -2.81
C GLN A 8 7.36 -5.95 -3.53
N LEU A 9 7.36 -6.04 -4.85
CA LEU A 9 6.18 -5.77 -5.65
C LEU A 9 5.30 -7.02 -5.65
N ASN A 10 4.11 -6.91 -5.07
CA ASN A 10 3.15 -8.01 -5.06
C ASN A 10 2.45 -8.08 -6.43
N SER A 11 2.23 -9.27 -6.94
CA SER A 11 1.56 -9.45 -8.23
C SER A 11 0.10 -9.04 -8.14
N GLY A 12 -0.46 -8.53 -9.23
CA GLY A 12 -1.87 -8.21 -9.32
C GLY A 12 -2.17 -6.72 -9.30
N LYS A 13 -3.44 -6.44 -9.45
CA LYS A 13 -3.98 -5.09 -9.45
C LYS A 13 -4.95 -4.96 -8.29
N TYR A 14 -4.90 -3.82 -7.63
CA TYR A 14 -5.62 -3.58 -6.38
C TYR A 14 -6.41 -2.28 -6.45
N VAL A 15 -7.56 -2.27 -5.80
CA VAL A 15 -8.46 -1.11 -5.84
C VAL A 15 -8.98 -0.80 -4.44
N PHE A 16 -9.27 0.48 -4.22
CA PHE A 16 -9.88 0.96 -2.99
C PHE A 16 -11.38 1.13 -3.24
N VAL A 17 -12.18 0.51 -2.39
CA VAL A 17 -13.64 0.50 -2.53
C VAL A 17 -14.28 0.98 -1.25
N GLN A 18 -15.30 1.82 -1.39
CA GLN A 18 -16.10 2.27 -0.26
C GLN A 18 -17.37 1.44 -0.16
N LEU A 19 -17.66 0.95 1.05
CA LEU A 19 -18.84 0.12 1.30
C LEU A 19 -19.66 0.69 2.44
N VAL A 20 -20.98 0.47 2.41
CA VAL A 20 -21.86 0.77 3.54
C VAL A 20 -21.97 -0.42 4.48
N SER A 21 -21.72 -1.62 3.98
CA SER A 21 -21.72 -2.85 4.77
C SER A 21 -20.70 -3.82 4.22
N ILE A 22 -20.00 -4.52 5.10
CA ILE A 22 -19.02 -5.55 4.68
C ILE A 22 -19.66 -6.93 4.54
N SER A 23 -20.93 -7.07 4.88
CA SER A 23 -21.61 -8.36 4.80
C SER A 23 -21.77 -8.87 3.38
N GLU A 24 -21.65 -7.97 2.40
CA GLU A 24 -21.83 -8.30 0.98
C GLU A 24 -20.55 -8.80 0.31
N ILE A 25 -19.42 -8.80 1.01
CA ILE A 25 -18.15 -9.25 0.45
C ILE A 25 -17.62 -10.45 1.22
N ASP A 26 -16.90 -11.29 0.48
CA ASP A 26 -16.14 -12.40 1.07
C ASP A 26 -14.97 -11.80 1.86
N LYS A 27 -14.96 -12.01 3.17
CA LYS A 27 -13.94 -11.44 4.06
C LYS A 27 -12.54 -11.96 3.73
N SER A 28 -12.44 -13.16 3.16
CA SER A 28 -11.14 -13.72 2.77
C SER A 28 -10.49 -12.95 1.61
N GLU A 29 -11.27 -12.16 0.87
CA GLU A 29 -10.78 -11.33 -0.23
C GLU A 29 -10.29 -9.96 0.22
N ILE A 30 -10.54 -9.58 1.48
CA ILE A 30 -10.17 -8.27 2.00
C ILE A 30 -8.69 -8.23 2.31
N ILE A 31 -7.96 -7.31 1.66
CA ILE A 31 -6.54 -7.09 1.93
C ILE A 31 -6.37 -6.12 3.10
N CYS A 32 -7.18 -5.09 3.12
CA CYS A 32 -7.17 -4.10 4.19
C CYS A 32 -8.58 -3.58 4.39
N PHE A 33 -8.90 -3.27 5.64
CA PHE A 33 -10.22 -2.81 6.04
C PHE A 33 -10.07 -1.67 7.02
N LEU A 34 -10.83 -0.59 6.79
CA LEU A 34 -10.85 0.54 7.71
C LEU A 34 -12.29 0.97 7.95
N ASN A 35 -12.67 1.02 9.21
CA ASN A 35 -13.97 1.55 9.63
C ASN A 35 -13.87 3.07 9.68
N GLU A 36 -14.63 3.75 8.80
CA GLU A 36 -14.60 5.21 8.73
C GLU A 36 -15.85 5.84 9.33
N GLY A 37 -16.59 5.11 10.15
CA GLY A 37 -17.81 5.57 10.81
C GLY A 37 -19.04 5.04 10.09
N LYS A 38 -19.59 5.82 9.16
CA LYS A 38 -20.78 5.43 8.42
C LYS A 38 -20.47 4.53 7.24
N THR A 39 -19.23 4.50 6.80
CA THR A 39 -18.78 3.69 5.68
C THR A 39 -17.52 2.93 6.04
N PHE A 40 -17.15 2.01 5.17
CA PHE A 40 -15.92 1.22 5.31
C PHE A 40 -15.09 1.39 4.05
N SER A 41 -13.78 1.50 4.21
CA SER A 41 -12.84 1.44 3.10
C SER A 41 -12.20 0.07 3.09
N VAL A 42 -12.18 -0.57 1.92
CA VAL A 42 -11.53 -1.86 1.77
C VAL A 42 -10.58 -1.82 0.57
N ILE A 43 -9.50 -2.58 0.67
CA ILE A 43 -8.61 -2.80 -0.47
C ILE A 43 -8.85 -4.22 -0.94
N LEU A 44 -9.13 -4.36 -2.24
CA LEU A 44 -9.49 -5.63 -2.87
C LEU A 44 -8.70 -5.80 -4.16
N ARG A 45 -8.60 -7.05 -4.64
CA ARG A 45 -8.13 -7.29 -6.00
C ARG A 45 -9.13 -6.70 -6.98
N GLU A 46 -8.63 -6.09 -8.04
CA GLU A 46 -9.49 -5.48 -9.06
C GLU A 46 -10.46 -6.49 -9.65
N GLU A 47 -10.01 -7.71 -9.96
CA GLU A 47 -10.88 -8.72 -10.55
C GLU A 47 -12.08 -9.07 -9.67
N TYR A 48 -11.86 -9.13 -8.34
CA TYR A 48 -12.96 -9.39 -7.41
C TYR A 48 -13.96 -8.23 -7.41
N ALA A 49 -13.46 -7.00 -7.42
CA ALA A 49 -14.32 -5.82 -7.47
C ALA A 49 -15.17 -5.79 -8.75
N LYS A 50 -14.56 -6.13 -9.89
CA LYS A 50 -15.29 -6.21 -11.16
C LYS A 50 -16.37 -7.30 -11.13
N GLU A 51 -16.04 -8.47 -10.63
CA GLU A 51 -16.99 -9.59 -10.56
C GLU A 51 -18.20 -9.27 -9.70
N ASN A 52 -18.03 -8.39 -8.72
CA ASN A 52 -19.08 -8.03 -7.78
C ASN A 52 -19.66 -6.64 -8.04
N ASN A 53 -19.33 -6.04 -9.18
CA ASN A 53 -19.86 -4.74 -9.62
C ASN A 53 -19.61 -3.62 -8.61
N LEU A 54 -18.44 -3.65 -7.95
CA LEU A 54 -18.05 -2.63 -6.98
C LEU A 54 -17.37 -1.46 -7.68
N PHE A 55 -17.72 -0.25 -7.27
CA PHE A 55 -17.16 0.95 -7.89
C PHE A 55 -15.75 1.23 -7.37
N TYR A 56 -14.83 1.57 -8.27
CA TYR A 56 -13.49 2.06 -7.93
C TYR A 56 -13.01 3.01 -9.01
N GLU A 57 -12.10 3.91 -8.64
CA GLU A 57 -11.62 4.95 -9.56
C GLU A 57 -10.20 4.70 -10.07
N HIS A 58 -9.36 4.09 -9.24
CA HIS A 58 -7.94 3.95 -9.55
C HIS A 58 -7.48 2.50 -9.40
N ILE A 59 -6.55 2.10 -10.25
CA ILE A 59 -5.93 0.78 -10.17
C ILE A 59 -4.52 0.97 -9.61
N ASN A 60 -4.22 0.22 -8.56
CA ASN A 60 -2.98 0.35 -7.83
C ASN A 60 -2.14 -0.93 -7.88
N ALA A 61 -0.82 -0.74 -7.78
CA ALA A 61 0.11 -1.80 -7.45
C ALA A 61 0.32 -1.79 -5.93
N TRP A 62 0.63 -2.93 -5.37
CA TRP A 62 0.87 -3.11 -3.95
C TRP A 62 2.33 -3.47 -3.73
N ILE A 63 3.05 -2.65 -2.99
CA ILE A 63 4.46 -2.87 -2.64
C ILE A 63 4.56 -3.03 -1.13
N THR A 64 5.21 -4.11 -0.69
CA THR A 64 5.47 -4.35 0.72
C THR A 64 6.92 -4.06 1.01
N LEU A 65 7.18 -3.26 2.04
CA LEU A 65 8.53 -3.02 2.52
C LEU A 65 8.85 -4.08 3.56
N LYS A 66 9.75 -5.01 3.22
CA LYS A 66 10.08 -6.15 4.09
C LYS A 66 11.06 -5.79 5.21
N LEU A 67 11.58 -4.58 5.22
CA LEU A 67 12.37 -4.10 6.33
C LEU A 67 11.52 -4.16 7.61
N ASN A 68 12.01 -4.84 8.62
CA ASN A 68 11.31 -4.91 9.90
C ASN A 68 11.37 -3.55 10.58
N SER A 69 10.20 -2.99 10.87
CA SER A 69 10.10 -1.72 11.56
C SER A 69 8.96 -1.81 12.56
N SER A 70 9.09 -1.10 13.67
CA SER A 70 8.02 -1.01 14.65
C SER A 70 7.14 0.20 14.34
N LEU A 71 5.95 0.24 14.91
CA LEU A 71 5.01 1.34 14.68
C LEU A 71 5.53 2.68 15.21
N ASP A 72 6.50 2.66 16.11
CA ASP A 72 7.14 3.87 16.65
C ASP A 72 8.43 4.26 15.92
N THR A 73 8.76 3.61 14.82
CA THR A 73 9.92 3.97 14.01
C THR A 73 9.71 5.36 13.41
N ILE A 74 10.74 6.20 13.53
CA ILE A 74 10.68 7.59 13.08
C ILE A 74 11.49 7.76 11.79
N GLY A 75 10.88 8.41 10.80
CA GLY A 75 11.57 8.85 9.59
C GLY A 75 11.49 7.91 8.42
N LEU A 76 11.03 6.68 8.60
CA LEU A 76 10.96 5.73 7.49
C LEU A 76 9.92 6.17 6.45
N THR A 77 8.71 6.50 6.89
CA THR A 77 7.64 6.93 5.98
C THR A 77 8.02 8.20 5.23
N SER A 78 8.62 9.18 5.92
CA SER A 78 9.03 10.41 5.25
C SER A 78 10.10 10.15 4.19
N LEU A 79 10.99 9.20 4.44
CA LEU A 79 12.04 8.84 3.49
C LEU A 79 11.45 8.33 2.19
N PHE A 80 10.63 7.29 2.24
CA PHE A 80 10.15 6.69 1.00
C PHE A 80 9.05 7.52 0.34
N SER A 81 8.19 8.20 1.12
CA SER A 81 7.13 9.02 0.54
C SER A 81 7.70 10.23 -0.19
N LYS A 82 8.76 10.84 0.37
CA LYS A 82 9.43 11.95 -0.32
C LYS A 82 10.06 11.51 -1.63
N ALA A 83 10.73 10.36 -1.62
CA ALA A 83 11.38 9.85 -2.83
C ALA A 83 10.36 9.61 -3.94
N LEU A 84 9.19 9.06 -3.60
CA LEU A 84 8.12 8.85 -4.58
C LEU A 84 7.48 10.16 -5.00
N ALA A 85 7.24 11.08 -4.06
CA ALA A 85 6.65 12.39 -4.37
C ALA A 85 7.53 13.20 -5.31
N ASP A 86 8.84 13.12 -5.15
CA ASP A 86 9.79 13.82 -6.03
C ASP A 86 9.65 13.36 -7.48
N LEU A 87 9.16 12.14 -7.69
CA LEU A 87 8.90 11.59 -9.03
C LEU A 87 7.42 11.70 -9.42
N LYS A 88 6.64 12.44 -8.63
CA LYS A 88 5.21 12.65 -8.85
C LYS A 88 4.42 11.35 -8.83
N ILE A 89 4.82 10.44 -7.94
CA ILE A 89 4.10 9.19 -7.71
C ILE A 89 3.31 9.34 -6.41
N SER A 90 1.99 9.22 -6.51
CA SER A 90 1.12 9.24 -5.34
C SER A 90 1.40 8.00 -4.50
N CYS A 91 1.55 8.18 -3.19
CA CYS A 91 1.94 7.12 -2.28
C CYS A 91 0.90 6.99 -1.18
N ASN A 92 0.14 5.90 -1.21
CA ASN A 92 -0.85 5.62 -0.18
C ASN A 92 -0.30 4.53 0.73
N VAL A 93 -0.14 4.84 2.00
CA VAL A 93 0.57 4.00 2.95
C VAL A 93 -0.39 3.35 3.91
N VAL A 94 -0.21 2.05 4.11
CA VAL A 94 -0.89 1.31 5.17
C VAL A 94 0.18 0.72 6.07
N ALA A 95 0.17 1.14 7.33
CA ALA A 95 1.12 0.61 8.32
C ALA A 95 0.58 -0.70 8.87
N GLY A 96 1.23 -1.79 8.51
CA GLY A 96 0.93 -3.10 9.10
C GLY A 96 1.68 -3.26 10.42
N TYR A 97 1.41 -4.35 11.12
CA TYR A 97 2.07 -4.62 12.40
C TYR A 97 3.58 -4.76 12.25
N LYS A 98 4.04 -5.43 11.18
CA LYS A 98 5.47 -5.69 10.96
C LYS A 98 6.06 -4.90 9.82
N HIS A 99 5.27 -4.58 8.81
CA HIS A 99 5.76 -4.00 7.57
C HIS A 99 4.87 -2.87 7.11
N ASP A 100 5.46 -1.89 6.44
CA ASP A 100 4.70 -0.87 5.73
C ASP A 100 4.31 -1.38 4.35
N HIS A 101 3.12 -1.02 3.93
CA HIS A 101 2.58 -1.35 2.61
C HIS A 101 2.28 -0.08 1.86
N ILE A 102 2.63 -0.05 0.59
CA ILE A 102 2.48 1.13 -0.23
C ILE A 102 1.65 0.76 -1.45
N PHE A 103 0.65 1.60 -1.75
CA PHE A 103 -0.16 1.45 -2.96
C PHE A 103 0.11 2.64 -3.85
N VAL A 104 0.55 2.36 -5.07
CA VAL A 104 0.89 3.38 -6.07
C VAL A 104 0.11 3.11 -7.35
N ASN A 105 -0.04 4.13 -8.18
CA ASN A 105 -0.68 3.94 -9.49
C ASN A 105 -0.01 2.76 -10.21
N TYR A 106 -0.82 1.87 -10.73
CA TYR A 106 -0.34 0.64 -11.35
C TYR A 106 0.66 0.91 -12.48
N ASP A 107 0.44 1.94 -13.27
CA ASP A 107 1.32 2.29 -14.39
C ASP A 107 2.68 2.78 -13.94
N LYS A 108 2.82 3.19 -12.68
CA LYS A 108 4.07 3.67 -12.11
C LYS A 108 4.80 2.62 -11.28
N ARG A 109 4.31 1.38 -11.27
CA ARG A 109 4.85 0.35 -10.37
C ARG A 109 6.33 0.05 -10.57
N GLU A 110 6.79 0.01 -11.81
CA GLU A 110 8.21 -0.27 -12.08
C GLU A 110 9.11 0.86 -11.61
N LEU A 111 8.72 2.09 -11.90
CA LEU A 111 9.47 3.26 -11.43
C LEU A 111 9.47 3.31 -9.90
N ALA A 112 8.34 3.01 -9.28
CA ALA A 112 8.22 3.03 -7.82
C ALA A 112 9.12 1.96 -7.19
N ILE A 113 9.05 0.71 -7.66
CA ILE A 113 9.83 -0.36 -7.06
C ILE A 113 11.34 -0.11 -7.23
N ASN A 114 11.75 0.38 -8.39
CA ASN A 114 13.17 0.68 -8.63
C ASN A 114 13.66 1.82 -7.75
N THR A 115 12.83 2.84 -7.55
CA THR A 115 13.17 3.96 -6.65
C THR A 115 13.35 3.47 -5.22
N LEU A 116 12.42 2.64 -4.76
CA LEU A 116 12.47 2.12 -3.39
C LEU A 116 13.66 1.18 -3.17
N LYS A 117 14.05 0.42 -4.19
CA LYS A 117 15.22 -0.47 -4.09
C LYS A 117 16.53 0.28 -3.85
N ASN A 118 16.59 1.53 -4.29
CA ASN A 118 17.79 2.35 -4.17
C ASN A 118 17.85 3.16 -2.88
N LEU A 119 16.83 3.06 -2.04
CA LEU A 119 16.80 3.75 -0.75
C LEU A 119 17.41 2.88 0.35
N SER A 120 18.00 3.53 1.33
CA SER A 120 18.43 2.86 2.54
C SER A 120 17.98 3.69 3.74
N PHE A 121 17.67 2.99 4.82
CA PHE A 121 17.18 3.61 6.05
C PHE A 121 18.15 3.33 7.19
N ASN A 122 18.43 4.37 7.96
CA ASN A 122 19.27 4.27 9.14
C ASN A 122 18.42 4.60 10.37
N ASP A 123 18.11 3.56 11.15
CA ASP A 123 17.35 3.71 12.38
C ASP A 123 18.33 3.85 13.54
N ASP A 124 18.75 5.09 13.77
CA ASP A 124 19.63 5.42 14.89
C ASP A 124 18.79 5.70 16.13
N LYS A 125 18.61 4.71 16.93
CA LYS A 125 17.98 4.93 18.23
C LYS A 125 18.96 5.30 19.28
#